data_f24e1b3572405cc925f997a05b2be516
#
_entry.id   f24e1b3572405cc925f997a05b2be516
#
_cell.length_a   1.000
_cell.length_b   1.000
_cell.length_c   1.000
_cell.angle_alpha   90.00
_cell.angle_beta   90.00
_cell.angle_gamma   90.00
#
_symmetry.space_group_name_H-M   'P 1'
#
loop_
_entity.id
_entity.type
_entity.pdbx_description
1 polymer ?
#
loop_
_entity_poly.entity_id
_entity_poly.type
_entity_poly.pdbx_seq_one_letter_code
_entity_poly.pdbx_strand_id
1 'polypeptide(L)'
;MAVWRDDVRSAVRSHLLDFVHHGCVERLGDAHVDVAPGLLSDFVEGGKYVRSTYMYLGWLCGAAEDDAALRASASLELLHAFALIQDDVMDASPLRRARPAAHVVFTRWHREHRLGGSAERFGESAAILLGDLCLVWAAQMLRTSGIGDEALSRVWARYDDMRVELAIGQFADLVNSAHAFPTLDEVFDVLRRKSGNYTVRRPLEMGAAMAGCDPDVLLALSGYGAAIGEAFQLRDDILGVFGSPSMTGKSAHTDMEAGKATSVIVAAYELAGPGLRGQLADLMSATELDAAAIERWRTLIVASGAVQWIEEQIAERHRRAMAFLDQVDIPGLPRAALAEMAVACTQRAA
;
A
#
# COMPACT_ATOMS: atom_id res chain seq x y z
N MET A 1 9.40 -22.16 -2.64
CA MET A 1 8.47 -21.01 -2.76
C MET A 1 9.20 -19.68 -2.97
N ALA A 2 10.33 -19.39 -2.30
CA ALA A 2 11.07 -18.13 -2.55
C ALA A 2 11.45 -17.92 -4.03
N VAL A 3 11.97 -18.96 -4.71
CA VAL A 3 12.31 -18.92 -6.15
C VAL A 3 11.08 -18.56 -6.99
N TRP A 4 9.95 -19.24 -6.81
CA TRP A 4 8.71 -18.94 -7.55
C TRP A 4 8.27 -17.47 -7.36
N ARG A 5 8.33 -16.95 -6.13
CA ARG A 5 7.97 -15.55 -5.85
C ARG A 5 8.91 -14.57 -6.56
N ASP A 6 10.20 -14.86 -6.61
CA ASP A 6 11.18 -14.02 -7.28
C ASP A 6 11.00 -14.09 -8.81
N ASP A 7 10.62 -15.25 -9.37
CA ASP A 7 10.27 -15.41 -10.78
C ASP A 7 9.02 -14.57 -11.14
N VAL A 8 7.95 -14.65 -10.35
CA VAL A 8 6.74 -13.84 -10.54
C VAL A 8 7.06 -12.34 -10.44
N ARG A 9 7.84 -11.92 -9.45
CA ARG A 9 8.27 -10.52 -9.32
C ARG A 9 9.07 -10.05 -10.52
N SER A 10 9.96 -10.88 -11.03
CA SER A 10 10.76 -10.57 -12.21
C SER A 10 9.89 -10.42 -13.46
N ALA A 11 8.93 -11.34 -13.67
CA ALA A 11 8.00 -11.29 -14.79
C ALA A 11 7.07 -10.06 -14.72
N VAL A 12 6.48 -9.78 -13.54
CA VAL A 12 5.68 -8.56 -13.30
C VAL A 12 6.49 -7.30 -13.61
N ARG A 13 7.74 -7.24 -13.11
CA ARG A 13 8.64 -6.11 -13.38
C ARG A 13 8.90 -5.95 -14.87
N SER A 14 9.17 -7.02 -15.60
CA SER A 14 9.40 -6.96 -17.04
C SER A 14 8.20 -6.38 -17.79
N HIS A 15 7.00 -6.93 -17.56
CA HIS A 15 5.78 -6.45 -18.21
C HIS A 15 5.46 -4.98 -17.88
N LEU A 16 5.70 -4.58 -16.62
CA LEU A 16 5.48 -3.21 -16.18
C LEU A 16 6.43 -2.24 -16.90
N LEU A 17 7.72 -2.55 -16.94
CA LEU A 17 8.72 -1.71 -17.58
C LEU A 17 8.52 -1.64 -19.09
N ASP A 18 8.18 -2.74 -19.75
CA ASP A 18 7.86 -2.76 -21.18
C ASP A 18 6.68 -1.84 -21.50
N PHE A 19 5.61 -1.91 -20.69
CA PHE A 19 4.45 -1.04 -20.85
C PHE A 19 4.80 0.44 -20.62
N VAL A 20 5.55 0.74 -19.55
CA VAL A 20 5.94 2.10 -19.18
C VAL A 20 6.84 2.71 -20.23
N HIS A 21 7.87 1.99 -20.69
CA HIS A 21 8.83 2.53 -21.67
C HIS A 21 8.19 2.76 -23.03
N HIS A 22 7.39 1.82 -23.55
CA HIS A 22 6.82 1.91 -24.89
C HIS A 22 5.50 2.70 -24.97
N GLY A 23 4.81 2.91 -23.84
CA GLY A 23 3.49 3.54 -23.85
C GLY A 23 3.36 4.82 -23.06
N CYS A 24 4.16 4.98 -22.00
CA CYS A 24 4.00 6.09 -21.05
C CYS A 24 5.10 7.14 -21.21
N VAL A 25 6.35 6.72 -21.26
CA VAL A 25 7.53 7.60 -21.31
C VAL A 25 7.51 8.48 -22.55
N GLU A 26 7.21 7.93 -23.75
CA GLU A 26 7.13 8.68 -24.99
C GLU A 26 6.08 9.79 -24.90
N ARG A 27 4.88 9.48 -24.37
CA ARG A 27 3.80 10.47 -24.20
C ARG A 27 4.11 11.54 -23.17
N LEU A 28 4.85 11.20 -22.11
CA LEU A 28 5.33 12.19 -21.14
C LEU A 28 6.37 13.12 -21.73
N GLY A 29 7.17 12.68 -22.71
CA GLY A 29 8.13 13.52 -23.44
C GLY A 29 7.46 14.71 -24.13
N ASP A 30 6.22 14.54 -24.61
CA ASP A 30 5.44 15.59 -25.25
C ASP A 30 4.96 16.69 -24.25
N ALA A 31 4.99 16.42 -22.96
CA ALA A 31 4.55 17.37 -21.93
C ALA A 31 5.57 18.49 -21.63
N HIS A 32 6.73 18.49 -22.26
CA HIS A 32 7.82 19.46 -22.04
C HIS A 32 8.33 19.54 -20.57
N VAL A 33 8.10 18.49 -19.80
CA VAL A 33 8.58 18.34 -18.41
C VAL A 33 9.51 17.12 -18.39
N ASP A 34 10.75 17.33 -18.76
CA ASP A 34 11.75 16.28 -19.01
C ASP A 34 12.09 15.38 -17.81
N VAL A 35 11.76 15.84 -16.59
CA VAL A 35 11.93 15.07 -15.37
C VAL A 35 10.82 14.01 -15.16
N ALA A 36 9.64 14.18 -15.76
CA ALA A 36 8.48 13.32 -15.50
C ALA A 36 8.67 11.86 -15.95
N PRO A 37 9.29 11.54 -17.10
CA PRO A 37 9.58 10.16 -17.48
C PRO A 37 10.46 9.41 -16.47
N GLY A 38 11.52 10.07 -15.97
CA GLY A 38 12.43 9.50 -14.97
C GLY A 38 11.72 9.26 -13.63
N LEU A 39 10.87 10.20 -13.19
CA LEU A 39 10.06 10.04 -12.00
C LEU A 39 9.11 8.84 -12.11
N LEU A 40 8.39 8.69 -13.23
CA LEU A 40 7.50 7.54 -13.44
C LEU A 40 8.27 6.23 -13.29
N SER A 41 9.43 6.12 -13.95
CA SER A 41 10.29 4.93 -13.86
C SER A 41 10.72 4.65 -12.41
N ASP A 42 11.12 5.66 -11.65
CA ASP A 42 11.51 5.55 -10.24
C ASP A 42 10.36 5.05 -9.34
N PHE A 43 9.12 5.48 -9.60
CA PHE A 43 7.95 5.05 -8.82
C PHE A 43 7.55 3.61 -9.11
N VAL A 44 7.67 3.12 -10.34
CA VAL A 44 7.32 1.75 -10.71
C VAL A 44 8.44 0.75 -10.45
N GLU A 45 9.70 1.19 -10.42
CA GLU A 45 10.84 0.36 -10.08
C GLU A 45 11.04 0.21 -8.56
N GLY A 46 11.70 -0.86 -8.14
CA GLY A 46 12.10 -1.07 -6.75
C GLY A 46 10.97 -1.45 -5.79
N GLY A 47 9.77 -1.73 -6.30
CA GLY A 47 8.64 -2.24 -5.52
C GLY A 47 8.83 -3.71 -5.09
N LYS A 48 8.10 -4.11 -4.04
CA LYS A 48 7.99 -5.52 -3.62
C LYS A 48 6.95 -6.29 -4.45
N TYR A 49 6.21 -5.60 -5.30
CA TYR A 49 5.14 -6.12 -6.19
C TYR A 49 4.12 -7.00 -5.47
N VAL A 50 3.77 -6.63 -4.26
CA VAL A 50 2.89 -7.42 -3.38
C VAL A 50 1.48 -7.55 -3.99
N ARG A 51 0.94 -6.45 -4.52
CA ARG A 51 -0.41 -6.41 -5.10
C ARG A 51 -0.51 -7.29 -6.33
N SER A 52 0.43 -7.16 -7.24
CA SER A 52 0.53 -7.99 -8.44
C SER A 52 0.71 -9.46 -8.10
N THR A 53 1.53 -9.78 -7.10
CA THR A 53 1.71 -11.16 -6.63
C THR A 53 0.41 -11.75 -6.10
N TYR A 54 -0.35 -11.01 -5.28
CA TYR A 54 -1.65 -11.48 -4.79
C TYR A 54 -2.69 -11.63 -5.90
N MET A 55 -2.73 -10.70 -6.87
CA MET A 55 -3.63 -10.83 -8.01
C MET A 55 -3.30 -12.09 -8.83
N TYR A 56 -2.03 -12.34 -9.10
CA TYR A 56 -1.62 -13.54 -9.83
C TYR A 56 -1.85 -14.83 -9.02
N LEU A 57 -1.66 -14.81 -7.69
CA LEU A 57 -2.02 -15.93 -6.83
C LEU A 57 -3.53 -16.22 -6.87
N GLY A 58 -4.36 -15.18 -6.89
CA GLY A 58 -5.80 -15.34 -7.09
C GLY A 58 -6.13 -16.03 -8.41
N TRP A 59 -5.47 -15.64 -9.50
CA TRP A 59 -5.58 -16.32 -10.80
C TRP A 59 -5.22 -17.81 -10.73
N LEU A 60 -4.10 -18.14 -10.11
CA LEU A 60 -3.63 -19.52 -9.99
C LEU A 60 -4.51 -20.41 -9.11
N CYS A 61 -5.42 -19.84 -8.32
CA CYS A 61 -6.40 -20.62 -7.58
C CYS A 61 -7.47 -21.26 -8.46
N GLY A 62 -7.69 -20.77 -9.70
CA GLY A 62 -8.72 -21.31 -10.61
C GLY A 62 -8.21 -21.59 -12.02
N ALA A 63 -6.98 -21.20 -12.38
CA ALA A 63 -6.45 -21.34 -13.73
C ALA A 63 -4.96 -21.70 -13.73
N ALA A 64 -4.46 -22.19 -14.86
CA ALA A 64 -3.03 -22.45 -15.08
C ALA A 64 -2.24 -21.13 -15.24
N GLU A 65 -0.91 -21.24 -15.20
CA GLU A 65 -0.02 -20.11 -15.48
C GLU A 65 -0.33 -19.49 -16.84
N ASP A 66 -0.38 -18.16 -16.88
CA ASP A 66 -0.72 -17.40 -18.08
C ASP A 66 -0.01 -16.04 -18.07
N ASP A 67 0.65 -15.70 -19.17
CA ASP A 67 1.41 -14.47 -19.32
C ASP A 67 0.52 -13.24 -19.40
N ALA A 68 -0.69 -13.36 -19.98
CA ALA A 68 -1.66 -12.27 -20.03
C ALA A 68 -2.21 -11.97 -18.62
N ALA A 69 -2.38 -12.99 -17.76
CA ALA A 69 -2.74 -12.82 -16.37
C ALA A 69 -1.63 -12.14 -15.55
N LEU A 70 -0.36 -12.44 -15.84
CA LEU A 70 0.78 -11.71 -15.26
C LEU A 70 0.79 -10.25 -15.67
N ARG A 71 0.58 -9.94 -16.97
CA ARG A 71 0.45 -8.56 -17.46
C ARG A 71 -0.73 -7.83 -16.82
N ALA A 72 -1.88 -8.48 -16.70
CA ALA A 72 -3.03 -7.94 -16.02
C ALA A 72 -2.69 -7.58 -14.56
N SER A 73 -2.00 -8.49 -13.87
CA SER A 73 -1.58 -8.28 -12.48
C SER A 73 -0.59 -7.13 -12.32
N ALA A 74 0.34 -6.95 -13.27
CA ALA A 74 1.33 -5.87 -13.26
C ALA A 74 0.69 -4.47 -13.31
N SER A 75 -0.54 -4.34 -13.84
CA SER A 75 -1.29 -3.08 -13.86
C SER A 75 -1.49 -2.46 -12.47
N LEU A 76 -1.54 -3.29 -11.42
CA LEU A 76 -1.71 -2.83 -10.05
C LEU A 76 -0.52 -2.02 -9.51
N GLU A 77 0.64 -2.14 -10.12
CA GLU A 77 1.81 -1.35 -9.72
C GLU A 77 1.74 0.10 -10.24
N LEU A 78 1.11 0.32 -11.40
CA LEU A 78 0.75 1.68 -11.85
C LEU A 78 -0.32 2.30 -10.97
N LEU A 79 -1.34 1.51 -10.58
CA LEU A 79 -2.33 1.97 -9.61
C LEU A 79 -1.68 2.30 -8.25
N HIS A 80 -0.66 1.52 -7.87
CA HIS A 80 0.09 1.81 -6.65
C HIS A 80 0.96 3.08 -6.78
N ALA A 81 1.56 3.32 -7.93
CA ALA A 81 2.29 4.57 -8.19
C ALA A 81 1.36 5.79 -8.07
N PHE A 82 0.14 5.72 -8.67
CA PHE A 82 -0.90 6.73 -8.45
C PHE A 82 -1.15 6.98 -6.97
N ALA A 83 -1.46 5.93 -6.20
CA ALA A 83 -1.79 6.06 -4.78
C ALA A 83 -0.64 6.69 -3.97
N LEU A 84 0.62 6.30 -4.23
CA LEU A 84 1.79 6.86 -3.54
C LEU A 84 2.03 8.33 -3.88
N ILE A 85 1.92 8.71 -5.16
CA ILE A 85 2.15 10.09 -5.61
C ILE A 85 1.09 11.03 -5.01
N GLN A 86 -0.18 10.62 -5.01
CA GLN A 86 -1.28 11.41 -4.45
C GLN A 86 -1.17 11.52 -2.92
N ASP A 87 -0.85 10.41 -2.24
CA ASP A 87 -0.65 10.36 -0.79
C ASP A 87 0.47 11.32 -0.35
N ASP A 88 1.60 11.31 -1.06
CA ASP A 88 2.72 12.22 -0.77
C ASP A 88 2.36 13.71 -0.89
N VAL A 89 1.48 14.08 -1.83
CA VAL A 89 0.99 15.46 -1.96
C VAL A 89 0.03 15.79 -0.82
N MET A 90 -0.92 14.89 -0.50
CA MET A 90 -1.93 15.11 0.55
C MET A 90 -1.30 15.20 1.93
N ASP A 91 -0.27 14.39 2.20
CA ASP A 91 0.46 14.33 3.47
C ASP A 91 1.63 15.35 3.53
N ALA A 92 1.86 16.13 2.47
CA ALA A 92 3.04 16.99 2.31
C ALA A 92 4.36 16.26 2.61
N SER A 93 4.43 14.96 2.29
CA SER A 93 5.59 14.10 2.59
C SER A 93 6.77 14.43 1.69
N PRO A 94 7.93 14.88 2.21
CA PRO A 94 9.04 15.32 1.36
C PRO A 94 9.80 14.17 0.72
N LEU A 95 9.66 12.96 1.25
CA LEU A 95 10.44 11.79 0.84
C LEU A 95 9.55 10.55 0.62
N ARG A 96 9.89 9.79 -0.42
CA ARG A 96 9.33 8.45 -0.67
C ARG A 96 10.47 7.47 -0.97
N ARG A 97 10.56 6.36 -0.22
CA ARG A 97 11.64 5.35 -0.36
C ARG A 97 13.05 5.97 -0.30
N ALA A 98 13.29 6.88 0.64
CA ALA A 98 14.52 7.64 0.83
C ALA A 98 14.92 8.55 -0.37
N ARG A 99 14.01 8.81 -1.31
CA ARG A 99 14.19 9.74 -2.42
C ARG A 99 13.19 10.90 -2.28
N PRO A 100 13.44 12.07 -2.88
CA PRO A 100 12.46 13.16 -2.90
C PRO A 100 11.12 12.70 -3.51
N ALA A 101 10.01 13.08 -2.88
CA ALA A 101 8.67 12.84 -3.42
C ALA A 101 8.45 13.60 -4.73
N ALA A 102 7.48 13.17 -5.55
CA ALA A 102 7.26 13.71 -6.89
C ALA A 102 7.04 15.24 -6.86
N HIS A 103 6.20 15.75 -5.96
CA HIS A 103 5.94 17.18 -5.84
C HIS A 103 7.21 17.98 -5.48
N VAL A 104 8.13 17.42 -4.70
CA VAL A 104 9.40 18.06 -4.36
C VAL A 104 10.32 18.12 -5.58
N VAL A 105 10.37 17.05 -6.39
CA VAL A 105 11.16 17.03 -7.62
C VAL A 105 10.64 18.06 -8.63
N PHE A 106 9.33 18.12 -8.85
CA PHE A 106 8.72 19.11 -9.74
C PHE A 106 8.87 20.56 -9.23
N THR A 107 8.82 20.79 -7.92
CA THR A 107 9.11 22.10 -7.31
C THR A 107 10.54 22.54 -7.62
N ARG A 108 11.50 21.63 -7.47
CA ARG A 108 12.91 21.89 -7.79
C ARG A 108 13.08 22.16 -9.29
N TRP A 109 12.49 21.36 -10.14
CA TRP A 109 12.51 21.53 -11.60
C TRP A 109 11.99 22.90 -12.02
N HIS A 110 10.85 23.36 -11.47
CA HIS A 110 10.29 24.69 -11.73
C HIS A 110 11.29 25.82 -11.38
N ARG A 111 11.96 25.72 -10.22
CA ARG A 111 12.95 26.71 -9.78
C ARG A 111 14.18 26.74 -10.68
N GLU A 112 14.69 25.56 -11.08
CA GLU A 112 15.83 25.43 -11.98
C GLU A 112 15.58 26.04 -13.36
N HIS A 113 14.34 25.90 -13.86
CA HIS A 113 13.91 26.49 -15.14
C HIS A 113 13.44 27.95 -15.01
N ARG A 114 13.52 28.53 -13.82
CA ARG A 114 13.16 29.93 -13.54
C ARG A 114 11.77 30.31 -14.04
N LEU A 115 10.80 29.41 -13.89
CA LEU A 115 9.41 29.66 -14.29
C LEU A 115 8.72 30.64 -13.36
N GLY A 116 7.70 31.34 -13.84
CA GLY A 116 6.92 32.28 -13.04
C GLY A 116 5.90 31.58 -12.11
N GLY A 117 5.47 32.26 -11.06
CA GLY A 117 4.48 31.74 -10.11
C GLY A 117 5.08 30.98 -8.94
N SER A 118 4.23 30.29 -8.15
CA SER A 118 4.70 29.48 -7.00
C SER A 118 5.23 28.12 -7.48
N ALA A 119 6.48 27.85 -7.15
CA ALA A 119 7.13 26.57 -7.45
C ALA A 119 6.49 25.41 -6.69
N GLU A 120 6.05 25.63 -5.45
CA GLU A 120 5.37 24.65 -4.61
C GLU A 120 4.04 24.24 -5.24
N ARG A 121 3.23 25.22 -5.63
CA ARG A 121 1.94 24.98 -6.28
C ARG A 121 2.09 24.27 -7.62
N PHE A 122 3.13 24.60 -8.39
CA PHE A 122 3.47 23.90 -9.61
C PHE A 122 3.83 22.44 -9.31
N GLY A 123 4.69 22.21 -8.30
CA GLY A 123 5.14 20.89 -7.89
C GLY A 123 3.97 19.97 -7.51
N GLU A 124 3.06 20.47 -6.65
CA GLU A 124 1.84 19.74 -6.26
C GLU A 124 0.98 19.42 -7.49
N SER A 125 0.69 20.43 -8.34
CA SER A 125 -0.17 20.25 -9.51
C SER A 125 0.42 19.25 -10.52
N ALA A 126 1.73 19.30 -10.78
CA ALA A 126 2.40 18.37 -11.67
C ALA A 126 2.42 16.94 -11.11
N ALA A 127 2.60 16.79 -9.80
CA ALA A 127 2.53 15.49 -9.14
C ALA A 127 1.12 14.90 -9.21
N ILE A 128 0.07 15.69 -8.98
CA ILE A 128 -1.33 15.27 -9.14
C ILE A 128 -1.56 14.75 -10.56
N LEU A 129 -1.14 15.49 -11.59
CA LEU A 129 -1.29 15.06 -12.99
C LEU A 129 -0.52 13.77 -13.30
N LEU A 130 0.70 13.61 -12.78
CA LEU A 130 1.45 12.36 -12.94
C LEU A 130 0.73 11.19 -12.28
N GLY A 131 0.16 11.39 -11.10
CA GLY A 131 -0.67 10.40 -10.43
C GLY A 131 -1.90 10.01 -11.26
N ASP A 132 -2.65 11.00 -11.77
CA ASP A 132 -3.82 10.75 -12.63
C ASP A 132 -3.47 9.96 -13.89
N LEU A 133 -2.32 10.27 -14.50
CA LEU A 133 -1.81 9.48 -15.63
C LEU A 133 -1.51 8.04 -15.24
N CYS A 134 -0.90 7.80 -14.08
CA CYS A 134 -0.69 6.44 -13.56
C CYS A 134 -2.01 5.69 -13.37
N LEU A 135 -3.06 6.34 -12.86
CA LEU A 135 -4.40 5.75 -12.71
C LEU A 135 -5.01 5.35 -14.08
N VAL A 136 -4.90 6.22 -15.08
CA VAL A 136 -5.38 5.96 -16.45
C VAL A 136 -4.59 4.81 -17.08
N TRP A 137 -3.26 4.81 -16.97
CA TRP A 137 -2.40 3.77 -17.52
C TRP A 137 -2.56 2.43 -16.82
N ALA A 138 -2.86 2.40 -15.52
CA ALA A 138 -3.20 1.16 -14.82
C ALA A 138 -4.44 0.50 -15.45
N ALA A 139 -5.50 1.27 -15.69
CA ALA A 139 -6.69 0.77 -16.37
C ALA A 139 -6.41 0.36 -17.84
N GLN A 140 -5.57 1.11 -18.55
CA GLN A 140 -5.15 0.77 -19.91
C GLN A 140 -4.37 -0.54 -19.93
N MET A 141 -3.38 -0.72 -19.06
CA MET A 141 -2.55 -1.93 -18.99
C MET A 141 -3.40 -3.17 -18.67
N LEU A 142 -4.34 -3.07 -17.72
CA LEU A 142 -5.30 -4.15 -17.43
C LEU A 142 -6.12 -4.52 -18.67
N ARG A 143 -6.69 -3.53 -19.35
CA ARG A 143 -7.56 -3.75 -20.53
C ARG A 143 -6.79 -4.34 -21.71
N THR A 144 -5.53 -3.97 -21.89
CA THR A 144 -4.69 -4.40 -23.03
C THR A 144 -3.75 -5.55 -22.65
N SER A 145 -3.97 -6.21 -21.53
CA SER A 145 -3.13 -7.32 -21.02
C SER A 145 -3.13 -8.54 -21.94
N GLY A 146 -4.15 -8.70 -22.77
CA GLY A 146 -4.36 -9.88 -23.61
C GLY A 146 -5.16 -10.98 -22.93
N ILE A 147 -5.62 -10.76 -21.69
CA ILE A 147 -6.56 -11.67 -21.05
C ILE A 147 -7.90 -11.66 -21.83
N GLY A 148 -8.57 -12.82 -21.94
CA GLY A 148 -9.82 -12.91 -22.67
C GLY A 148 -10.93 -12.02 -22.15
N ASP A 149 -11.83 -11.56 -23.02
CA ASP A 149 -12.88 -10.59 -22.72
C ASP A 149 -13.79 -11.03 -21.56
N GLU A 150 -14.09 -12.32 -21.44
CA GLU A 150 -14.91 -12.85 -20.36
C GLU A 150 -14.21 -12.71 -19.00
N ALA A 151 -12.93 -13.04 -18.91
CA ALA A 151 -12.10 -12.87 -17.72
C ALA A 151 -11.96 -11.38 -17.36
N LEU A 152 -11.75 -10.52 -18.37
CA LEU A 152 -11.69 -9.07 -18.21
C LEU A 152 -13.01 -8.52 -17.66
N SER A 153 -14.14 -8.99 -18.17
CA SER A 153 -15.48 -8.58 -17.67
C SER A 153 -15.69 -8.94 -16.20
N ARG A 154 -15.24 -10.15 -15.76
CA ARG A 154 -15.35 -10.58 -14.37
C ARG A 154 -14.49 -9.74 -13.41
N VAL A 155 -13.32 -9.28 -13.82
CA VAL A 155 -12.41 -8.51 -12.96
C VAL A 155 -12.79 -7.04 -12.86
N TRP A 156 -13.44 -6.47 -13.88
CA TRP A 156 -13.59 -5.01 -14.01
C TRP A 156 -14.39 -4.39 -12.86
N ALA A 157 -15.51 -4.99 -12.48
CA ALA A 157 -16.32 -4.49 -11.36
C ALA A 157 -15.51 -4.46 -10.04
N ARG A 158 -14.67 -5.47 -9.78
CA ARG A 158 -13.82 -5.53 -8.58
C ARG A 158 -12.69 -4.49 -8.63
N TYR A 159 -12.19 -4.21 -9.82
CA TYR A 159 -11.20 -3.15 -10.03
C TYR A 159 -11.79 -1.76 -9.73
N ASP A 160 -13.04 -1.52 -10.13
CA ASP A 160 -13.76 -0.29 -9.80
C ASP A 160 -14.00 -0.18 -8.29
N ASP A 161 -14.52 -1.24 -7.66
CA ASP A 161 -14.73 -1.29 -6.21
C ASP A 161 -13.45 -1.00 -5.43
N MET A 162 -12.31 -1.58 -5.84
CA MET A 162 -11.02 -1.35 -5.20
C MET A 162 -10.60 0.11 -5.24
N ARG A 163 -10.77 0.78 -6.38
CA ARG A 163 -10.41 2.20 -6.56
C ARG A 163 -11.30 3.12 -5.74
N VAL A 164 -12.61 2.85 -5.74
CA VAL A 164 -13.58 3.60 -4.93
C VAL A 164 -13.29 3.42 -3.43
N GLU A 165 -13.06 2.18 -3.00
CA GLU A 165 -12.75 1.86 -1.60
C GLU A 165 -11.46 2.55 -1.13
N LEU A 166 -10.41 2.54 -1.99
CA LEU A 166 -9.15 3.25 -1.72
C LEU A 166 -9.39 4.76 -1.54
N ALA A 167 -10.16 5.39 -2.43
CA ALA A 167 -10.44 6.82 -2.34
C ALA A 167 -11.26 7.17 -1.08
N ILE A 168 -12.28 6.36 -0.74
CA ILE A 168 -13.06 6.54 0.49
C ILE A 168 -12.15 6.37 1.72
N GLY A 169 -11.25 5.38 1.71
CA GLY A 169 -10.27 5.18 2.78
C GLY A 169 -9.33 6.38 2.95
N GLN A 170 -8.90 7.00 1.84
CA GLN A 170 -8.07 8.20 1.89
C GLN A 170 -8.85 9.42 2.43
N PHE A 171 -10.13 9.60 2.07
CA PHE A 171 -10.97 10.63 2.70
C PHE A 171 -11.10 10.43 4.21
N ALA A 172 -11.31 9.20 4.67
CA ALA A 172 -11.41 8.89 6.09
C ALA A 172 -10.08 9.18 6.81
N ASP A 173 -8.93 8.88 6.18
CA ASP A 173 -7.60 9.18 6.72
C ASP A 173 -7.37 10.68 6.88
N LEU A 174 -7.75 11.49 5.88
CA LEU A 174 -7.69 12.95 5.95
C LEU A 174 -8.56 13.51 7.08
N VAL A 175 -9.77 12.96 7.27
CA VAL A 175 -10.66 13.35 8.37
C VAL A 175 -10.04 12.99 9.72
N ASN A 176 -9.51 11.76 9.86
CA ASN A 176 -8.86 11.31 11.09
C ASN A 176 -7.63 12.18 11.42
N SER A 177 -6.86 12.56 10.42
CA SER A 177 -5.70 13.48 10.60
C SER A 177 -6.09 14.89 11.01
N ALA A 178 -7.32 15.31 10.70
CA ALA A 178 -7.87 16.62 11.12
C ALA A 178 -8.53 16.59 12.51
N HIS A 179 -8.82 15.39 13.05
CA HIS A 179 -9.37 15.23 14.39
C HIS A 179 -8.24 15.18 15.42
N ALA A 180 -8.49 15.74 16.61
CA ALA A 180 -7.49 15.72 17.68
C ALA A 180 -7.16 14.28 18.15
N PHE A 181 -8.11 13.35 18.06
CA PHE A 181 -7.91 11.95 18.44
C PHE A 181 -9.00 11.03 17.86
N PRO A 182 -8.71 10.20 16.86
CA PRO A 182 -9.64 9.19 16.37
C PRO A 182 -9.76 8.02 17.36
N THR A 183 -10.87 7.28 17.30
CA THR A 183 -11.05 6.02 18.00
C THR A 183 -10.32 4.87 17.29
N LEU A 184 -10.07 3.76 18.01
CA LEU A 184 -9.50 2.55 17.38
C LEU A 184 -10.37 2.04 16.21
N ASP A 185 -11.70 2.09 16.34
CA ASP A 185 -12.60 1.64 15.27
C ASP A 185 -12.45 2.48 14.00
N GLU A 186 -12.30 3.80 14.12
CA GLU A 186 -12.05 4.71 12.99
C GLU A 186 -10.69 4.42 12.34
N VAL A 187 -9.65 4.22 13.15
CA VAL A 187 -8.32 3.85 12.65
C VAL A 187 -8.33 2.48 11.94
N PHE A 188 -9.03 1.49 12.50
CA PHE A 188 -9.17 0.18 11.85
C PHE A 188 -10.01 0.24 10.57
N ASP A 189 -10.99 1.15 10.46
CA ASP A 189 -11.73 1.33 9.22
C ASP A 189 -10.85 1.92 8.11
N VAL A 190 -10.04 2.93 8.42
CA VAL A 190 -9.02 3.48 7.50
C VAL A 190 -8.02 2.39 7.11
N LEU A 191 -7.46 1.67 8.07
CA LEU A 191 -6.51 0.58 7.86
C LEU A 191 -7.04 -0.46 6.87
N ARG A 192 -8.32 -0.86 7.02
CA ARG A 192 -8.96 -1.81 6.11
C ARG A 192 -9.10 -1.26 4.71
N ARG A 193 -9.69 -0.06 4.55
CA ARG A 193 -10.04 0.51 3.24
C ARG A 193 -8.85 1.05 2.49
N LYS A 194 -8.02 1.87 3.14
CA LYS A 194 -6.86 2.52 2.52
C LYS A 194 -5.75 1.53 2.21
N SER A 195 -5.52 0.53 3.08
CA SER A 195 -4.32 -0.31 3.02
C SER A 195 -4.59 -1.80 2.87
N GLY A 196 -5.32 -2.42 3.80
CA GLY A 196 -5.46 -3.86 3.88
C GLY A 196 -6.18 -4.46 2.67
N ASN A 197 -7.38 -3.97 2.39
CA ASN A 197 -8.18 -4.43 1.24
C ASN A 197 -7.46 -4.12 -0.08
N TYR A 198 -6.94 -2.94 -0.21
CA TYR A 198 -6.21 -2.49 -1.40
C TYR A 198 -4.94 -3.29 -1.68
N THR A 199 -4.22 -3.74 -0.63
CA THR A 199 -2.93 -4.43 -0.80
C THR A 199 -3.09 -5.93 -0.99
N VAL A 200 -4.07 -6.57 -0.35
CA VAL A 200 -4.20 -8.03 -0.32
C VAL A 200 -5.55 -8.51 -0.84
N ARG A 201 -6.64 -8.10 -0.18
CA ARG A 201 -7.98 -8.64 -0.44
C ARG A 201 -8.43 -8.43 -1.87
N ARG A 202 -8.46 -7.18 -2.31
CA ARG A 202 -8.98 -6.83 -3.64
C ARG A 202 -8.12 -7.39 -4.78
N PRO A 203 -6.77 -7.30 -4.75
CA PRO A 203 -5.94 -7.98 -5.74
C PRO A 203 -6.24 -9.49 -5.82
N LEU A 204 -6.32 -10.18 -4.69
CA LEU A 204 -6.61 -11.60 -4.64
C LEU A 204 -8.00 -11.94 -5.21
N GLU A 205 -9.04 -11.20 -4.82
CA GLU A 205 -10.39 -11.31 -5.37
C GLU A 205 -10.43 -11.07 -6.89
N MET A 206 -9.67 -10.08 -7.37
CA MET A 206 -9.59 -9.77 -8.80
C MET A 206 -9.01 -10.93 -9.59
N GLY A 207 -7.88 -11.48 -9.14
CA GLY A 207 -7.25 -12.64 -9.79
C GLY A 207 -8.14 -13.86 -9.80
N ALA A 208 -8.75 -14.21 -8.66
CA ALA A 208 -9.67 -15.35 -8.55
C ALA A 208 -10.93 -15.20 -9.41
N ALA A 209 -11.50 -13.99 -9.48
CA ALA A 209 -12.62 -13.71 -10.36
C ALA A 209 -12.24 -13.77 -11.83
N MET A 210 -11.06 -13.25 -12.18
CA MET A 210 -10.51 -13.32 -13.53
C MET A 210 -10.35 -14.78 -13.98
N ALA A 211 -9.88 -15.67 -13.10
CA ALA A 211 -9.78 -17.11 -13.33
C ALA A 211 -11.13 -17.85 -13.40
N GLY A 212 -12.22 -17.21 -12.93
CA GLY A 212 -13.54 -17.85 -12.87
C GLY A 212 -13.68 -18.83 -11.71
N CYS A 213 -13.01 -18.58 -10.59
CA CYS A 213 -13.15 -19.41 -9.38
C CYS A 213 -14.61 -19.47 -8.89
N ASP A 214 -14.98 -20.62 -8.30
CA ASP A 214 -16.28 -20.80 -7.69
C ASP A 214 -16.54 -19.80 -6.56
N PRO A 215 -17.83 -19.48 -6.28
CA PRO A 215 -18.21 -18.52 -5.23
C PRO A 215 -17.62 -18.84 -3.85
N ASP A 216 -17.52 -20.10 -3.47
CA ASP A 216 -16.97 -20.53 -2.18
C ASP A 216 -15.46 -20.23 -2.10
N VAL A 217 -14.72 -20.47 -3.18
CA VAL A 217 -13.29 -20.12 -3.28
C VAL A 217 -13.12 -18.59 -3.20
N LEU A 218 -13.95 -17.83 -3.93
CA LEU A 218 -13.93 -16.36 -3.88
C LEU A 218 -14.20 -15.84 -2.47
N LEU A 219 -15.15 -16.41 -1.74
CA LEU A 219 -15.49 -16.03 -0.38
C LEU A 219 -14.34 -16.33 0.60
N ALA A 220 -13.74 -17.51 0.49
CA ALA A 220 -12.62 -17.89 1.34
C ALA A 220 -11.37 -17.01 1.08
N LEU A 221 -11.04 -16.75 -0.18
CA LEU A 221 -9.94 -15.87 -0.56
C LEU A 221 -10.20 -14.41 -0.13
N SER A 222 -11.45 -13.96 -0.17
CA SER A 222 -11.85 -12.66 0.37
C SER A 222 -11.62 -12.58 1.88
N GLY A 223 -12.03 -13.61 2.63
CA GLY A 223 -11.80 -13.71 4.08
C GLY A 223 -10.31 -13.78 4.44
N TYR A 224 -9.54 -14.59 3.73
CA TYR A 224 -8.09 -14.64 3.85
C TYR A 224 -7.46 -13.27 3.58
N GLY A 225 -7.84 -12.64 2.46
CA GLY A 225 -7.27 -11.36 2.03
C GLY A 225 -7.58 -10.22 3.01
N ALA A 226 -8.79 -10.19 3.58
CA ALA A 226 -9.17 -9.23 4.61
C ALA A 226 -8.30 -9.40 5.86
N ALA A 227 -8.15 -10.63 6.35
CA ALA A 227 -7.38 -10.91 7.56
C ALA A 227 -5.88 -10.59 7.38
N ILE A 228 -5.26 -11.03 6.27
CA ILE A 228 -3.84 -10.75 6.01
C ILE A 228 -3.61 -9.28 5.69
N GLY A 229 -4.53 -8.62 5.00
CA GLY A 229 -4.43 -7.19 4.71
C GLY A 229 -4.42 -6.33 5.97
N GLU A 230 -5.29 -6.63 6.94
CA GLU A 230 -5.28 -5.97 8.25
C GLU A 230 -3.98 -6.26 9.00
N ALA A 231 -3.55 -7.52 9.08
CA ALA A 231 -2.30 -7.90 9.77
C ALA A 231 -1.06 -7.23 9.14
N PHE A 232 -1.04 -7.11 7.82
CA PHE A 232 0.02 -6.43 7.08
C PHE A 232 0.16 -4.96 7.50
N GLN A 233 -0.97 -4.22 7.59
CA GLN A 233 -0.93 -2.81 7.98
C GLN A 233 -0.61 -2.63 9.47
N LEU A 234 -1.16 -3.47 10.34
CA LEU A 234 -0.77 -3.46 11.75
C LEU A 234 0.75 -3.67 11.95
N ARG A 235 1.34 -4.55 11.14
CA ARG A 235 2.80 -4.75 11.13
C ARG A 235 3.53 -3.51 10.62
N ASP A 236 3.05 -2.89 9.55
CA ASP A 236 3.64 -1.65 9.02
C ASP A 236 3.55 -0.50 10.04
N ASP A 237 2.47 -0.38 10.81
CA ASP A 237 2.32 0.61 11.88
C ASP A 237 3.33 0.39 13.01
N ILE A 238 3.59 -0.88 13.43
CA ILE A 238 4.67 -1.20 14.39
C ILE A 238 6.02 -0.78 13.82
N LEU A 239 6.29 -1.10 12.54
CA LEU A 239 7.54 -0.74 11.87
C LEU A 239 7.70 0.78 11.70
N GLY A 240 6.61 1.52 11.53
CA GLY A 240 6.59 2.99 11.50
C GLY A 240 7.06 3.63 12.80
N VAL A 241 6.84 2.96 13.94
CA VAL A 241 7.25 3.44 15.27
C VAL A 241 8.63 2.88 15.67
N PHE A 242 8.89 1.59 15.45
CA PHE A 242 10.05 0.88 15.99
C PHE A 242 11.07 0.42 14.93
N GLY A 243 10.72 0.49 13.64
CA GLY A 243 11.58 0.03 12.56
C GLY A 243 12.83 0.92 12.36
N SER A 244 13.91 0.33 11.88
CA SER A 244 15.11 1.09 11.51
C SER A 244 14.95 1.78 10.14
N PRO A 245 15.60 2.93 9.90
CA PRO A 245 15.56 3.62 8.60
C PRO A 245 16.01 2.74 7.43
N SER A 246 16.92 1.81 7.65
CA SER A 246 17.41 0.86 6.65
C SER A 246 16.34 -0.14 6.22
N MET A 247 15.34 -0.40 7.08
CA MET A 247 14.25 -1.36 6.84
C MET A 247 13.03 -0.71 6.20
N THR A 248 12.68 0.50 6.65
CA THR A 248 11.46 1.19 6.26
C THR A 248 11.64 2.07 5.01
N GLY A 249 12.88 2.47 4.71
CA GLY A 249 13.19 3.45 3.65
C GLY A 249 12.67 4.87 3.95
N LYS A 250 12.16 5.09 5.16
CA LYS A 250 11.76 6.38 5.73
C LYS A 250 12.62 6.67 6.96
N SER A 251 12.66 7.91 7.43
CA SER A 251 13.22 8.15 8.77
C SER A 251 12.44 7.31 9.80
N ALA A 252 13.13 6.81 10.82
CA ALA A 252 12.56 5.89 11.81
C ALA A 252 11.38 6.50 12.62
N HIS A 253 10.96 7.72 12.31
CA HIS A 253 10.05 8.52 13.12
C HIS A 253 8.99 9.23 12.28
N THR A 254 8.91 8.93 10.99
CA THR A 254 8.08 9.72 10.04
C THR A 254 6.61 9.78 10.47
N ASP A 255 6.04 8.69 10.97
CA ASP A 255 4.65 8.67 11.39
C ASP A 255 4.44 9.44 12.72
N MET A 256 5.43 9.40 13.62
CA MET A 256 5.40 10.15 14.88
C MET A 256 5.64 11.65 14.64
N GLU A 257 6.64 12.00 13.82
CA GLU A 257 6.94 13.38 13.43
C GLU A 257 5.78 14.03 12.67
N ALA A 258 5.04 13.24 11.87
CA ALA A 258 3.83 13.67 11.16
C ALA A 258 2.58 13.70 12.07
N GLY A 259 2.69 13.28 13.33
CA GLY A 259 1.54 13.21 14.25
C GLY A 259 0.44 12.26 13.82
N LYS A 260 0.77 11.22 13.00
CA LYS A 260 -0.21 10.27 12.49
C LYS A 260 -0.77 9.39 13.62
N ALA A 261 -2.10 9.37 13.74
CA ALA A 261 -2.82 8.52 14.67
C ALA A 261 -2.89 7.07 14.13
N THR A 262 -1.75 6.36 14.14
CA THR A 262 -1.68 4.95 13.73
C THR A 262 -2.32 4.04 14.76
N SER A 263 -2.61 2.78 14.38
CA SER A 263 -3.20 1.79 15.29
C SER A 263 -2.39 1.60 16.57
N VAL A 264 -1.06 1.65 16.49
CA VAL A 264 -0.15 1.52 17.64
C VAL A 264 -0.29 2.71 18.60
N ILE A 265 -0.36 3.93 18.07
CA ILE A 265 -0.45 5.16 18.86
C ILE A 265 -1.81 5.25 19.55
N VAL A 266 -2.89 5.00 18.82
CA VAL A 266 -4.26 5.05 19.38
C VAL A 266 -4.48 3.93 20.38
N ALA A 267 -4.01 2.71 20.11
CA ALA A 267 -4.06 1.61 21.09
C ALA A 267 -3.28 1.95 22.38
N ALA A 268 -2.11 2.59 22.25
CA ALA A 268 -1.34 3.02 23.41
C ALA A 268 -2.12 4.01 24.29
N TYR A 269 -2.81 4.94 23.66
CA TYR A 269 -3.63 5.90 24.40
C TYR A 269 -4.85 5.26 25.06
N GLU A 270 -5.56 4.35 24.38
CA GLU A 270 -6.76 3.70 24.92
C GLU A 270 -6.44 2.73 26.05
N LEU A 271 -5.33 1.98 25.94
CA LEU A 271 -4.89 1.02 26.96
C LEU A 271 -4.22 1.67 28.15
N ALA A 272 -3.73 2.91 28.00
CA ALA A 272 -3.01 3.60 29.06
C ALA A 272 -3.90 3.98 30.24
N GLY A 273 -3.38 3.82 31.47
CA GLY A 273 -3.97 4.42 32.66
C GLY A 273 -3.84 5.94 32.66
N PRO A 274 -4.57 6.66 33.54
CA PRO A 274 -4.71 8.13 33.47
C PRO A 274 -3.39 8.91 33.42
N GLY A 275 -2.38 8.51 34.19
CA GLY A 275 -1.09 9.20 34.23
C GLY A 275 -0.26 9.02 32.94
N LEU A 276 -0.27 7.81 32.36
CA LEU A 276 0.41 7.51 31.13
C LEU A 276 -0.30 8.15 29.93
N ARG A 277 -1.63 8.15 29.96
CA ARG A 277 -2.48 8.77 28.94
C ARG A 277 -2.22 10.28 28.82
N GLY A 278 -2.07 10.99 29.94
CA GLY A 278 -1.71 12.42 29.93
C GLY A 278 -0.37 12.65 29.25
N GLN A 279 0.65 11.86 29.53
CA GLN A 279 1.96 12.00 28.90
C GLN A 279 1.95 11.69 27.39
N LEU A 280 1.14 10.72 26.97
CA LEU A 280 0.95 10.40 25.52
C LEU A 280 0.23 11.57 24.82
N ALA A 281 -0.80 12.17 25.44
CA ALA A 281 -1.52 13.31 24.90
C ALA A 281 -0.60 14.54 24.74
N ASP A 282 0.27 14.80 25.71
CA ASP A 282 1.25 15.90 25.64
C ASP A 282 2.19 15.73 24.43
N LEU A 283 2.71 14.52 24.20
CA LEU A 283 3.60 14.23 23.07
C LEU A 283 2.88 14.32 21.71
N MET A 284 1.63 13.87 21.65
CA MET A 284 0.82 13.97 20.42
C MET A 284 0.44 15.40 20.04
N SER A 285 0.36 16.29 21.05
CA SER A 285 0.04 17.71 20.85
C SER A 285 1.29 18.57 20.58
N ALA A 286 2.49 17.96 20.64
CA ALA A 286 3.75 18.68 20.43
C ALA A 286 3.92 19.04 18.95
N THR A 287 4.24 20.30 18.66
CA THR A 287 4.48 20.79 17.29
C THR A 287 5.84 20.40 16.74
N GLU A 288 6.79 20.11 17.61
CA GLU A 288 8.15 19.66 17.25
C GLU A 288 8.57 18.54 18.22
N LEU A 289 9.12 17.48 17.66
CA LEU A 289 9.62 16.32 18.41
C LEU A 289 11.13 16.19 18.19
N ASP A 290 11.89 16.35 19.24
CA ASP A 290 13.31 15.99 19.22
C ASP A 290 13.53 14.48 19.43
N ALA A 291 14.75 14.01 19.23
CA ALA A 291 15.08 12.59 19.38
C ALA A 291 14.77 12.04 20.78
N ALA A 292 14.90 12.86 21.82
CA ALA A 292 14.60 12.46 23.20
C ALA A 292 13.08 12.31 23.42
N ALA A 293 12.26 13.19 22.84
CA ALA A 293 10.81 13.09 22.87
C ALA A 293 10.30 11.85 22.15
N ILE A 294 10.88 11.51 20.98
CA ILE A 294 10.57 10.31 20.24
C ILE A 294 10.88 9.03 21.04
N GLU A 295 12.07 8.94 21.65
CA GLU A 295 12.43 7.78 22.47
C GLU A 295 11.56 7.69 23.73
N ARG A 296 11.19 8.83 24.31
CA ARG A 296 10.21 8.85 25.42
C ARG A 296 8.85 8.34 24.96
N TRP A 297 8.38 8.74 23.77
CA TRP A 297 7.11 8.29 23.21
C TRP A 297 7.10 6.77 23.01
N ARG A 298 8.17 6.21 22.40
CA ARG A 298 8.35 4.75 22.26
C ARG A 298 8.27 4.03 23.60
N THR A 299 8.96 4.55 24.61
CA THR A 299 8.94 3.99 25.96
C THR A 299 7.52 3.95 26.53
N LEU A 300 6.75 5.03 26.36
CA LEU A 300 5.37 5.11 26.82
C LEU A 300 4.44 4.16 26.05
N ILE A 301 4.61 4.03 24.73
CA ILE A 301 3.86 3.07 23.90
C ILE A 301 4.12 1.62 24.38
N VAL A 302 5.37 1.26 24.65
CA VAL A 302 5.69 -0.07 25.22
C VAL A 302 5.07 -0.24 26.59
N ALA A 303 5.20 0.75 27.46
CA ALA A 303 4.67 0.71 28.82
C ALA A 303 3.12 0.61 28.90
N SER A 304 2.41 1.07 27.85
CA SER A 304 0.95 0.93 27.75
C SER A 304 0.47 -0.49 27.48
N GLY A 305 1.36 -1.39 26.99
CA GLY A 305 1.01 -2.73 26.52
C GLY A 305 0.50 -2.77 25.07
N ALA A 306 0.44 -1.64 24.37
CA ALA A 306 -0.11 -1.57 23.01
C ALA A 306 0.63 -2.44 22.02
N VAL A 307 1.95 -2.51 22.08
CA VAL A 307 2.75 -3.34 21.16
C VAL A 307 2.35 -4.81 21.29
N GLN A 308 2.25 -5.32 22.52
CA GLN A 308 1.84 -6.70 22.77
C GLN A 308 0.41 -6.95 22.26
N TRP A 309 -0.51 -6.02 22.53
CA TRP A 309 -1.89 -6.13 22.06
C TRP A 309 -1.97 -6.16 20.51
N ILE A 310 -1.23 -5.31 19.81
CA ILE A 310 -1.18 -5.31 18.33
C ILE A 310 -0.57 -6.63 17.82
N GLU A 311 0.49 -7.15 18.45
CA GLU A 311 1.06 -8.46 18.09
C GLU A 311 0.03 -9.60 18.22
N GLU A 312 -0.78 -9.59 19.28
CA GLU A 312 -1.88 -10.54 19.46
C GLU A 312 -2.95 -10.38 18.36
N GLN A 313 -3.25 -9.13 17.96
CA GLN A 313 -4.17 -8.86 16.85
C GLN A 313 -3.62 -9.38 15.51
N ILE A 314 -2.32 -9.25 15.25
CA ILE A 314 -1.66 -9.79 14.06
C ILE A 314 -1.73 -11.33 14.07
N ALA A 315 -1.39 -11.97 15.18
CA ALA A 315 -1.41 -13.42 15.33
C ALA A 315 -2.82 -14.01 15.13
N GLU A 316 -3.85 -13.35 15.68
CA GLU A 316 -5.25 -13.77 15.51
C GLU A 316 -5.68 -13.69 14.02
N ARG A 317 -5.35 -12.61 13.34
CA ARG A 317 -5.65 -12.43 11.91
C ARG A 317 -4.94 -13.46 11.04
N HIS A 318 -3.70 -13.77 11.36
CA HIS A 318 -2.97 -14.85 10.69
C HIS A 318 -3.68 -16.20 10.86
N ARG A 319 -4.10 -16.57 12.09
CA ARG A 319 -4.85 -17.83 12.33
C ARG A 319 -6.16 -17.86 11.54
N ARG A 320 -6.92 -16.76 11.55
CA ARG A 320 -8.17 -16.65 10.78
C ARG A 320 -7.93 -16.82 9.27
N ALA A 321 -6.88 -16.22 8.74
CA ALA A 321 -6.53 -16.36 7.34
C ALA A 321 -6.23 -17.81 6.97
N MET A 322 -5.46 -18.53 7.78
CA MET A 322 -5.18 -19.94 7.56
C MET A 322 -6.46 -20.77 7.59
N ALA A 323 -7.36 -20.52 8.54
CA ALA A 323 -8.64 -21.21 8.63
C ALA A 323 -9.54 -21.01 7.39
N PHE A 324 -9.48 -19.84 6.73
CA PHE A 324 -10.18 -19.64 5.44
C PHE A 324 -9.59 -20.50 4.33
N LEU A 325 -8.26 -20.62 4.24
CA LEU A 325 -7.61 -21.49 3.23
C LEU A 325 -7.95 -22.96 3.43
N ASP A 326 -8.15 -23.41 4.68
CA ASP A 326 -8.48 -24.79 5.00
C ASP A 326 -9.93 -25.18 4.62
N GLN A 327 -10.79 -24.20 4.35
CA GLN A 327 -12.19 -24.42 4.00
C GLN A 327 -12.42 -24.72 2.50
N VAL A 328 -11.42 -24.50 1.64
CA VAL A 328 -11.58 -24.61 0.19
C VAL A 328 -10.52 -25.48 -0.43
N ASP A 329 -10.91 -26.16 -1.51
CA ASP A 329 -9.97 -26.92 -2.32
C ASP A 329 -9.42 -26.03 -3.44
N ILE A 330 -8.14 -25.67 -3.30
CA ILE A 330 -7.37 -24.92 -4.29
C ILE A 330 -6.06 -25.65 -4.58
N PRO A 331 -5.44 -25.46 -5.77
CA PRO A 331 -4.20 -26.14 -6.13
C PRO A 331 -3.09 -25.96 -5.08
N GLY A 332 -2.24 -26.97 -4.95
CA GLY A 332 -1.21 -27.00 -3.88
C GLY A 332 -0.20 -25.83 -3.95
N LEU A 333 0.18 -25.41 -5.17
CA LEU A 333 1.13 -24.31 -5.35
C LEU A 333 0.58 -22.97 -4.82
N PRO A 334 -0.58 -22.45 -5.28
CA PRO A 334 -1.10 -21.18 -4.74
C PRO A 334 -1.45 -21.29 -3.25
N ARG A 335 -1.94 -22.43 -2.74
CA ARG A 335 -2.16 -22.63 -1.29
C ARG A 335 -0.87 -22.44 -0.50
N ALA A 336 0.22 -23.09 -0.90
CA ALA A 336 1.51 -22.98 -0.24
C ALA A 336 2.09 -21.55 -0.34
N ALA A 337 1.93 -20.90 -1.50
CA ALA A 337 2.38 -19.54 -1.71
C ALA A 337 1.59 -18.51 -0.84
N LEU A 338 0.27 -18.68 -0.74
CA LEU A 338 -0.55 -17.85 0.14
C LEU A 338 -0.14 -18.01 1.61
N ALA A 339 0.10 -19.24 2.07
CA ALA A 339 0.59 -19.48 3.43
C ALA A 339 1.95 -18.81 3.69
N GLU A 340 2.90 -18.91 2.76
CA GLU A 340 4.19 -18.22 2.88
C GLU A 340 4.06 -16.68 2.82
N MET A 341 3.21 -16.16 1.95
CA MET A 341 2.93 -14.72 1.89
C MET A 341 2.28 -14.21 3.18
N ALA A 342 1.41 -14.99 3.83
CA ALA A 342 0.86 -14.64 5.13
C ALA A 342 1.97 -14.48 6.18
N VAL A 343 2.91 -15.41 6.25
CA VAL A 343 4.08 -15.31 7.12
C VAL A 343 4.93 -14.08 6.77
N ALA A 344 5.23 -13.88 5.49
CA ALA A 344 6.02 -12.72 5.04
C ALA A 344 5.35 -11.38 5.34
N CYS A 345 4.03 -11.30 5.37
CA CYS A 345 3.28 -10.09 5.72
C CYS A 345 3.23 -9.82 7.23
N THR A 346 3.20 -10.88 8.05
CA THR A 346 2.98 -10.78 9.50
C THR A 346 4.26 -10.83 10.34
N GLN A 347 5.34 -11.44 9.84
CA GLN A 347 6.58 -11.69 10.58
C GLN A 347 7.77 -10.84 10.13
N ARG A 348 7.53 -9.69 9.47
CA ARG A 348 8.62 -8.73 9.20
C ARG A 348 9.24 -8.31 10.53
N ALA A 349 10.53 -8.62 10.73
CA ALA A 349 11.26 -8.16 11.90
C ALA A 349 11.40 -6.62 11.88
N ALA A 350 11.30 -6.00 13.06
CA ALA A 350 11.59 -4.59 13.26
C ALA A 350 13.09 -4.32 13.14
#